data_123cdbe69c74150a14dd090e53da997f
#
_entry.id   123cdbe69c74150a14dd090e53da997f
#
_cell.length_a   1.000
_cell.length_b   1.000
_cell.length_c   1.000
_cell.angle_alpha   90.00
_cell.angle_beta   90.00
_cell.angle_gamma   90.00
#
_symmetry.space_group_name_H-M   'P 1'
#
loop_
_entity.id
_entity.type
_entity.pdbx_description
1 polymer ?
#
loop_
_entity_poly.entity_id
_entity_poly.type
_entity_poly.pdbx_seq_one_letter_code
_entity_poly.pdbx_strand_id
1 'polypeptide(L)'
;VTQIGFVGLGKMGANMVHRICRDSEHEVVAFDSDRDAVKRTVKDGAVGVSALTDLVKELRGPRIVWLMLPAGEVTQRTIDRLAKLLDRDDTIVDGGNSKWTDDKRRAAELKKAGIHYIDVGTSGGVWGLEVGYCMMVGGPNKAVARLAPILDVLAPETNDVSREAIGPRGWMHFGPAGAGHFVKMVHNGVEYGLMQAYAEGFDLFDKCEYELDNAKIAHLWGQGSVVRSWLCELAARAFEADGNDLHALTGYTEDSGEGRWTIAEATDRDVPTPVITASLYARLYSRGNGDYTHRVLAALRNQFGGHAVQSTSAAKARPAASKTKPAAKAKPAAKAKPAANGRTATATASAGKPRARKASAPPARAAKGRASR
;
A
#
# COMPACT_ATOMS: atom_id res chain seq x y z
N VAL A 1 -33.55 7.54 2.84
CA VAL A 1 -32.59 8.62 2.57
C VAL A 1 -31.58 8.68 3.71
N THR A 2 -30.28 8.59 3.40
CA THR A 2 -29.17 8.73 4.35
C THR A 2 -28.51 10.08 4.10
N GLN A 3 -28.15 10.79 5.20
CA GLN A 3 -27.33 11.98 5.12
C GLN A 3 -25.90 11.65 5.55
N ILE A 4 -24.88 12.12 4.79
CA ILE A 4 -23.48 11.84 5.04
C ILE A 4 -22.61 13.09 4.88
N GLY A 5 -21.66 13.30 5.79
CA GLY A 5 -20.61 14.29 5.66
C GLY A 5 -19.42 13.73 4.88
N PHE A 6 -18.89 14.48 3.92
CA PHE A 6 -17.67 14.15 3.18
C PHE A 6 -16.57 15.17 3.44
N VAL A 7 -15.38 14.71 3.81
CA VAL A 7 -14.20 15.53 4.08
C VAL A 7 -13.05 15.08 3.20
N GLY A 8 -12.56 15.99 2.37
CA GLY A 8 -11.54 15.70 1.36
C GLY A 8 -12.17 15.46 0.00
N LEU A 9 -12.10 16.48 -0.87
CA LEU A 9 -12.73 16.52 -2.19
C LEU A 9 -11.69 16.53 -3.33
N GLY A 10 -10.60 15.82 -3.11
CA GLY A 10 -9.65 15.48 -4.18
C GLY A 10 -10.32 14.58 -5.24
N LYS A 11 -9.54 14.08 -6.21
CA LYS A 11 -10.06 13.28 -7.34
C LYS A 11 -11.03 12.17 -6.90
N MET A 12 -10.68 11.38 -5.88
CA MET A 12 -11.52 10.27 -5.42
C MET A 12 -12.75 10.76 -4.64
N GLY A 13 -12.55 11.65 -3.66
CA GLY A 13 -13.65 12.13 -2.81
C GLY A 13 -14.71 12.89 -3.61
N ALA A 14 -14.30 13.77 -4.54
CA ALA A 14 -15.23 14.47 -5.41
C ALA A 14 -16.02 13.50 -6.30
N ASN A 15 -15.36 12.49 -6.88
CA ASN A 15 -16.03 11.48 -7.71
C ASN A 15 -17.05 10.65 -6.90
N MET A 16 -16.73 10.31 -5.64
CA MET A 16 -17.66 9.61 -4.76
C MET A 16 -18.89 10.49 -4.42
N VAL A 17 -18.66 11.76 -4.08
CA VAL A 17 -19.75 12.72 -3.83
C VAL A 17 -20.62 12.86 -5.07
N HIS A 18 -20.02 13.07 -6.24
CA HIS A 18 -20.76 13.17 -7.51
C HIS A 18 -21.63 11.92 -7.75
N ARG A 19 -21.04 10.71 -7.59
CA ARG A 19 -21.78 9.45 -7.78
C ARG A 19 -22.95 9.31 -6.81
N ILE A 20 -22.77 9.63 -5.53
CA ILE A 20 -23.84 9.58 -4.52
C ILE A 20 -24.98 10.54 -4.92
N CYS A 21 -24.65 11.80 -5.27
CA CYS A 21 -25.66 12.79 -5.64
C CYS A 21 -26.38 12.47 -6.96
N ARG A 22 -25.66 11.85 -7.92
CA ARG A 22 -26.22 11.48 -9.24
C ARG A 22 -27.13 10.25 -9.16
N ASP A 23 -26.71 9.23 -8.42
CA ASP A 23 -27.29 7.88 -8.50
C ASP A 23 -28.20 7.56 -7.30
N SER A 24 -28.49 8.54 -6.43
CA SER A 24 -29.34 8.32 -5.25
C SER A 24 -30.04 9.58 -4.75
N GLU A 25 -31.01 9.37 -3.83
CA GLU A 25 -31.66 10.42 -3.03
C GLU A 25 -30.88 10.78 -1.73
N HIS A 26 -29.64 10.29 -1.57
CA HIS A 26 -28.86 10.54 -0.37
C HIS A 26 -28.33 11.98 -0.35
N GLU A 27 -28.28 12.56 0.86
CA GLU A 27 -27.83 13.94 1.05
C GLU A 27 -26.34 13.97 1.42
N VAL A 28 -25.54 14.76 0.73
CA VAL A 28 -24.12 14.92 1.02
C VAL A 28 -23.83 16.33 1.52
N VAL A 29 -23.20 16.45 2.70
CA VAL A 29 -22.59 17.69 3.19
C VAL A 29 -21.08 17.61 2.97
N ALA A 30 -20.52 18.51 2.17
CA ALA A 30 -19.15 18.42 1.66
C ALA A 30 -18.24 19.52 2.20
N PHE A 31 -17.06 19.13 2.67
CA PHE A 31 -16.01 20.03 3.16
C PHE A 31 -14.63 19.66 2.58
N ASP A 32 -13.91 20.69 2.17
CA ASP A 32 -12.48 20.64 1.86
C ASP A 32 -11.82 21.95 2.27
N SER A 33 -10.51 21.96 2.49
CA SER A 33 -9.71 23.17 2.63
C SER A 33 -9.62 23.98 1.32
N ASP A 34 -9.71 23.30 0.16
CA ASP A 34 -9.86 23.91 -1.16
C ASP A 34 -11.33 24.30 -1.40
N ARG A 35 -11.62 25.59 -1.33
CA ARG A 35 -12.97 26.15 -1.55
C ARG A 35 -13.49 25.90 -2.97
N ASP A 36 -12.62 25.78 -3.94
CA ASP A 36 -13.04 25.52 -5.32
C ASP A 36 -13.41 24.05 -5.51
N ALA A 37 -12.80 23.13 -4.78
CA ALA A 37 -13.27 21.75 -4.71
C ALA A 37 -14.69 21.67 -4.12
N VAL A 38 -14.96 22.40 -3.05
CA VAL A 38 -16.33 22.49 -2.46
C VAL A 38 -17.33 23.05 -3.47
N LYS A 39 -17.00 24.14 -4.17
CA LYS A 39 -17.89 24.73 -5.21
C LYS A 39 -18.20 23.76 -6.35
N ARG A 40 -17.25 22.90 -6.72
CA ARG A 40 -17.49 21.86 -7.74
C ARG A 40 -18.53 20.85 -7.26
N THR A 41 -18.39 20.31 -6.07
CA THR A 41 -19.35 19.34 -5.53
C THR A 41 -20.73 19.92 -5.25
N VAL A 42 -20.84 21.22 -4.96
CA VAL A 42 -22.14 21.92 -4.87
C VAL A 42 -22.89 21.88 -6.20
N LYS A 43 -22.19 22.00 -7.34
CA LYS A 43 -22.83 21.88 -8.66
C LYS A 43 -23.33 20.46 -8.92
N ASP A 44 -22.75 19.47 -8.27
CA ASP A 44 -23.17 18.06 -8.35
C ASP A 44 -24.35 17.74 -7.40
N GLY A 45 -24.80 18.69 -6.59
CA GLY A 45 -25.95 18.55 -5.70
C GLY A 45 -25.62 18.44 -4.20
N ALA A 46 -24.34 18.52 -3.81
CA ALA A 46 -23.95 18.48 -2.39
C ALA A 46 -24.18 19.84 -1.70
N VAL A 47 -24.38 19.82 -0.39
CA VAL A 47 -24.37 21.01 0.47
C VAL A 47 -22.92 21.34 0.86
N GLY A 48 -22.37 22.44 0.33
CA GLY A 48 -20.99 22.85 0.64
C GLY A 48 -20.89 23.68 1.90
N VAL A 49 -19.92 23.37 2.77
CA VAL A 49 -19.65 24.11 4.00
C VAL A 49 -18.20 24.60 4.09
N SER A 50 -17.95 25.58 4.97
CA SER A 50 -16.64 26.25 5.08
C SER A 50 -15.77 25.75 6.21
N ALA A 51 -16.33 24.97 7.15
CA ALA A 51 -15.61 24.45 8.31
C ALA A 51 -16.16 23.08 8.73
N LEU A 52 -15.33 22.28 9.42
CA LEU A 52 -15.75 20.99 10.00
C LEU A 52 -16.86 21.16 11.04
N THR A 53 -16.87 22.28 11.78
CA THR A 53 -17.94 22.64 12.73
C THR A 53 -19.28 22.81 12.03
N ASP A 54 -19.29 23.42 10.85
CA ASP A 54 -20.51 23.62 10.07
C ASP A 54 -20.99 22.29 9.47
N LEU A 55 -20.05 21.45 8.99
CA LEU A 55 -20.39 20.11 8.51
C LEU A 55 -21.13 19.32 9.59
N VAL A 56 -20.61 19.29 10.81
CA VAL A 56 -21.24 18.55 11.92
C VAL A 56 -22.60 19.11 12.31
N LYS A 57 -22.79 20.46 12.24
CA LYS A 57 -24.09 21.11 12.53
C LYS A 57 -25.16 20.81 11.49
N GLU A 58 -24.78 20.72 10.20
CA GLU A 58 -25.70 20.41 9.12
C GLU A 58 -26.15 18.93 9.13
N LEU A 59 -25.38 18.04 9.75
CA LEU A 59 -25.68 16.63 9.80
C LEU A 59 -26.67 16.27 10.93
N ARG A 60 -27.66 15.46 10.59
CA ARG A 60 -28.62 14.87 11.56
C ARG A 60 -27.99 13.65 12.25
N GLY A 61 -28.17 13.54 13.56
CA GLY A 61 -27.69 12.38 14.33
C GLY A 61 -28.55 11.12 14.13
N PRO A 62 -27.96 9.93 14.25
CA PRO A 62 -26.53 9.67 14.41
C PRO A 62 -25.77 9.93 13.10
N ARG A 63 -24.75 10.79 13.18
CA ARG A 63 -24.01 11.31 12.02
C ARG A 63 -23.04 10.30 11.46
N ILE A 64 -22.79 10.38 10.14
CA ILE A 64 -21.73 9.66 9.44
C ILE A 64 -20.83 10.68 8.76
N VAL A 65 -19.52 10.64 9.03
CA VAL A 65 -18.52 11.50 8.37
C VAL A 65 -17.47 10.64 7.69
N TRP A 66 -17.42 10.73 6.37
CA TRP A 66 -16.46 10.01 5.52
C TRP A 66 -15.26 10.90 5.19
N LEU A 67 -14.05 10.38 5.42
CA LEU A 67 -12.78 11.04 5.15
C LEU A 67 -12.11 10.45 3.91
N MET A 68 -11.74 11.31 2.95
CA MET A 68 -10.93 10.96 1.79
C MET A 68 -9.65 11.80 1.80
N LEU A 69 -8.80 11.56 2.78
CA LEU A 69 -7.62 12.35 3.09
C LEU A 69 -6.32 11.56 2.89
N PRO A 70 -5.17 12.24 2.68
CA PRO A 70 -3.87 11.58 2.70
C PRO A 70 -3.63 10.86 4.03
N ALA A 71 -3.12 9.63 3.96
CA ALA A 71 -2.80 8.84 5.14
C ALA A 71 -1.83 9.56 6.10
N GLY A 72 -1.89 9.20 7.37
CA GLY A 72 -0.98 9.70 8.40
C GLY A 72 -1.53 10.92 9.15
N GLU A 73 -0.73 11.98 9.26
CA GLU A 73 -0.98 13.09 10.18
C GLU A 73 -2.21 13.93 9.81
N VAL A 74 -2.47 14.13 8.52
CA VAL A 74 -3.64 14.91 8.07
C VAL A 74 -4.93 14.23 8.49
N THR A 75 -5.04 12.92 8.23
CA THR A 75 -6.18 12.10 8.66
C THR A 75 -6.30 12.09 10.17
N GLN A 76 -5.19 11.89 10.91
CA GLN A 76 -5.21 11.87 12.37
C GLN A 76 -5.72 13.18 12.96
N ARG A 77 -5.18 14.32 12.54
CA ARG A 77 -5.63 15.65 13.03
C ARG A 77 -7.09 15.91 12.74
N THR A 78 -7.59 15.44 11.60
CA THR A 78 -9.00 15.60 11.24
C THR A 78 -9.89 14.74 12.14
N ILE A 79 -9.51 13.49 12.40
CA ILE A 79 -10.20 12.60 13.35
C ILE A 79 -10.22 13.20 14.74
N ASP A 80 -9.10 13.74 15.24
CA ASP A 80 -9.00 14.36 16.58
C ASP A 80 -9.90 15.59 16.73
N ARG A 81 -10.08 16.34 15.63
CA ARG A 81 -11.01 17.48 15.60
C ARG A 81 -12.46 17.01 15.59
N LEU A 82 -12.80 16.04 14.76
CA LEU A 82 -14.14 15.47 14.67
C LEU A 82 -14.55 14.79 15.99
N ALA A 83 -13.64 14.11 16.67
CA ALA A 83 -13.90 13.47 17.95
C ALA A 83 -14.34 14.43 19.05
N LYS A 84 -14.03 15.74 18.91
CA LYS A 84 -14.47 16.81 19.84
C LYS A 84 -15.81 17.43 19.45
N LEU A 85 -16.30 17.15 18.25
CA LEU A 85 -17.51 17.75 17.68
C LEU A 85 -18.67 16.74 17.57
N LEU A 86 -18.32 15.45 17.47
CA LEU A 86 -19.28 14.36 17.29
C LEU A 86 -19.76 13.84 18.65
N ASP A 87 -20.96 13.30 18.63
CA ASP A 87 -21.63 12.74 19.79
C ASP A 87 -21.51 11.20 19.84
N ARG A 88 -21.98 10.62 20.93
CA ARG A 88 -22.13 9.17 21.06
C ARG A 88 -23.00 8.60 19.93
N ASP A 89 -22.61 7.46 19.40
CA ASP A 89 -23.25 6.71 18.29
C ASP A 89 -23.03 7.33 16.89
N ASP A 90 -22.33 8.47 16.79
CA ASP A 90 -21.85 9.00 15.52
C ASP A 90 -20.72 8.10 14.95
N THR A 91 -20.45 8.21 13.65
CA THR A 91 -19.51 7.35 12.94
C THR A 91 -18.51 8.17 12.13
N ILE A 92 -17.23 7.87 12.27
CA ILE A 92 -16.16 8.32 11.37
C ILE A 92 -15.80 7.17 10.45
N VAL A 93 -15.77 7.43 9.13
CA VAL A 93 -15.32 6.50 8.10
C VAL A 93 -14.01 7.01 7.52
N ASP A 94 -12.94 6.23 7.61
CA ASP A 94 -11.67 6.48 6.91
C ASP A 94 -11.66 5.72 5.59
N GLY A 95 -11.83 6.42 4.47
CA GLY A 95 -11.81 5.88 3.11
C GLY A 95 -10.50 6.15 2.37
N GLY A 96 -9.49 6.72 3.04
CA GLY A 96 -8.16 6.94 2.49
C GLY A 96 -7.33 5.66 2.44
N ASN A 97 -6.10 5.76 1.96
CA ASN A 97 -5.14 4.64 1.98
C ASN A 97 -4.40 4.59 3.33
N SER A 98 -5.12 4.41 4.43
CA SER A 98 -4.55 4.39 5.77
C SER A 98 -3.92 3.05 6.11
N LYS A 99 -2.95 3.07 7.04
CA LYS A 99 -2.33 1.85 7.54
C LYS A 99 -3.28 1.18 8.53
N TRP A 100 -3.62 -0.08 8.32
CA TRP A 100 -4.57 -0.86 9.13
C TRP A 100 -4.27 -0.88 10.64
N THR A 101 -3.00 -0.73 11.03
CA THR A 101 -2.60 -0.64 12.44
C THR A 101 -3.04 0.66 13.09
N ASP A 102 -3.08 1.77 12.32
CA ASP A 102 -3.60 3.05 12.80
C ASP A 102 -5.09 3.00 13.02
N ASP A 103 -5.84 2.27 12.17
CA ASP A 103 -7.28 2.10 12.32
C ASP A 103 -7.65 1.41 13.63
N LYS A 104 -6.91 0.37 14.00
CA LYS A 104 -7.11 -0.32 15.30
C LYS A 104 -6.93 0.64 16.47
N ARG A 105 -5.88 1.49 16.42
CA ARG A 105 -5.60 2.49 17.46
C ARG A 105 -6.71 3.54 17.51
N ARG A 106 -7.06 4.12 16.36
CA ARG A 106 -8.12 5.14 16.22
C ARG A 106 -9.47 4.62 16.70
N ALA A 107 -9.85 3.41 16.31
CA ALA A 107 -11.08 2.77 16.76
C ALA A 107 -11.12 2.59 18.28
N ALA A 108 -10.01 2.18 18.91
CA ALA A 108 -9.92 2.00 20.36
C ALA A 108 -10.03 3.34 21.11
N GLU A 109 -9.47 4.41 20.56
CA GLU A 109 -9.55 5.77 21.13
C GLU A 109 -10.97 6.34 21.01
N LEU A 110 -11.58 6.28 19.83
CA LEU A 110 -12.93 6.81 19.57
C LEU A 110 -14.02 6.06 20.35
N LYS A 111 -13.83 4.76 20.56
CA LYS A 111 -14.74 3.93 21.37
C LYS A 111 -14.92 4.47 22.79
N LYS A 112 -13.91 5.14 23.38
CA LYS A 112 -13.99 5.75 24.72
C LYS A 112 -15.02 6.88 24.76
N ALA A 113 -15.18 7.62 23.65
CA ALA A 113 -16.21 8.64 23.48
C ALA A 113 -17.55 8.08 22.97
N GLY A 114 -17.61 6.77 22.67
CA GLY A 114 -18.80 6.13 22.11
C GLY A 114 -19.00 6.38 20.62
N ILE A 115 -17.97 6.90 19.93
CA ILE A 115 -17.96 7.14 18.48
C ILE A 115 -17.50 5.86 17.77
N HIS A 116 -18.19 5.50 16.69
CA HIS A 116 -17.82 4.36 15.84
C HIS A 116 -16.74 4.75 14.83
N TYR A 117 -15.88 3.81 14.53
CA TYR A 117 -14.86 3.96 13.49
C TYR A 117 -15.00 2.82 12.48
N ILE A 118 -15.03 3.19 11.18
CA ILE A 118 -15.05 2.28 10.04
C ILE A 118 -13.85 2.62 9.17
N ASP A 119 -13.13 1.62 8.69
CA ASP A 119 -12.11 1.72 7.67
C ASP A 119 -12.63 1.13 6.35
N VAL A 120 -12.42 1.85 5.25
CA VAL A 120 -12.89 1.44 3.91
C VAL A 120 -11.74 1.54 2.91
N GLY A 121 -11.09 0.41 2.66
CA GLY A 121 -10.12 0.31 1.59
C GLY A 121 -10.82 0.31 0.23
N THR A 122 -10.56 1.33 -0.57
CA THR A 122 -11.24 1.53 -1.86
C THR A 122 -10.32 1.23 -3.04
N SER A 123 -10.80 0.45 -4.02
CA SER A 123 -10.19 0.21 -5.32
C SER A 123 -11.14 0.65 -6.45
N GLY A 124 -10.58 1.00 -7.61
CA GLY A 124 -11.34 1.49 -8.78
C GLY A 124 -10.81 2.82 -9.34
N GLY A 125 -10.01 3.55 -8.55
CA GLY A 125 -9.38 4.79 -8.97
C GLY A 125 -10.39 5.82 -9.50
N VAL A 126 -9.97 6.61 -10.48
CA VAL A 126 -10.82 7.66 -11.08
C VAL A 126 -12.01 7.10 -11.86
N TRP A 127 -11.91 5.86 -12.33
CA TRP A 127 -12.96 5.18 -13.08
C TRP A 127 -14.16 4.76 -12.22
N GLY A 128 -13.98 4.72 -10.89
CA GLY A 128 -15.07 4.39 -9.97
C GLY A 128 -16.27 5.33 -10.06
N LEU A 129 -16.11 6.54 -10.62
CA LEU A 129 -17.24 7.43 -10.92
C LEU A 129 -18.22 6.75 -11.87
N GLU A 130 -17.73 6.09 -12.91
CA GLU A 130 -18.58 5.47 -13.94
C GLU A 130 -18.93 4.02 -13.60
N VAL A 131 -17.94 3.22 -13.22
CA VAL A 131 -18.13 1.77 -13.08
C VAL A 131 -18.35 1.31 -11.63
N GLY A 132 -18.26 2.22 -10.66
CA GLY A 132 -18.35 1.90 -9.23
C GLY A 132 -17.02 1.48 -8.61
N TYR A 133 -17.01 1.37 -7.29
CA TYR A 133 -15.83 1.08 -6.48
C TYR A 133 -15.88 -0.31 -5.85
N CYS A 134 -14.74 -0.98 -5.78
CA CYS A 134 -14.57 -2.16 -4.95
C CYS A 134 -14.10 -1.71 -3.56
N MET A 135 -14.88 -2.04 -2.50
CA MET A 135 -14.66 -1.52 -1.15
C MET A 135 -14.54 -2.63 -0.12
N MET A 136 -13.43 -2.63 0.61
CA MET A 136 -13.11 -3.57 1.69
C MET A 136 -13.38 -2.86 3.02
N VAL A 137 -14.37 -3.33 3.79
CA VAL A 137 -14.90 -2.61 4.96
C VAL A 137 -14.53 -3.30 6.25
N GLY A 138 -14.00 -2.54 7.22
CA GLY A 138 -13.76 -2.96 8.60
C GLY A 138 -14.49 -2.04 9.58
N GLY A 139 -15.02 -2.61 10.67
CA GLY A 139 -15.70 -1.81 11.69
C GLY A 139 -16.79 -2.56 12.45
N PRO A 140 -17.49 -1.90 13.40
CA PRO A 140 -18.59 -2.52 14.14
C PRO A 140 -19.80 -2.82 13.24
N ASN A 141 -20.38 -4.02 13.32
CA ASN A 141 -21.52 -4.45 12.51
C ASN A 141 -22.67 -3.43 12.44
N LYS A 142 -23.05 -2.83 13.58
CA LYS A 142 -24.14 -1.83 13.64
C LYS A 142 -23.82 -0.57 12.82
N ALA A 143 -22.58 -0.11 12.88
CA ALA A 143 -22.14 1.09 12.14
C ALA A 143 -22.01 0.79 10.65
N VAL A 144 -21.47 -0.38 10.27
CA VAL A 144 -21.38 -0.82 8.87
C VAL A 144 -22.77 -1.00 8.27
N ALA A 145 -23.72 -1.60 8.97
CA ALA A 145 -25.11 -1.72 8.50
C ALA A 145 -25.77 -0.35 8.25
N ARG A 146 -25.44 0.67 9.04
CA ARG A 146 -25.93 2.05 8.84
C ARG A 146 -25.29 2.70 7.60
N LEU A 147 -24.03 2.36 7.30
CA LEU A 147 -23.30 2.86 6.13
C LEU A 147 -23.69 2.13 4.84
N ALA A 148 -24.22 0.92 4.92
CA ALA A 148 -24.52 0.04 3.77
C ALA A 148 -25.25 0.74 2.61
N PRO A 149 -26.29 1.59 2.83
CA PRO A 149 -26.96 2.26 1.71
C PRO A 149 -26.03 3.17 0.89
N ILE A 150 -25.02 3.78 1.51
CA ILE A 150 -24.00 4.58 0.79
C ILE A 150 -23.02 3.67 0.04
N LEU A 151 -22.62 2.56 0.67
CA LEU A 151 -21.74 1.57 0.02
C LEU A 151 -22.40 0.94 -1.21
N ASP A 152 -23.70 0.68 -1.15
CA ASP A 152 -24.47 0.13 -2.27
C ASP A 152 -24.50 1.07 -3.49
N VAL A 153 -24.64 2.38 -3.27
CA VAL A 153 -24.60 3.39 -4.33
C VAL A 153 -23.18 3.52 -4.92
N LEU A 154 -22.16 3.45 -4.08
CA LEU A 154 -20.77 3.56 -4.52
C LEU A 154 -20.26 2.31 -5.24
N ALA A 155 -20.86 1.16 -4.99
CA ALA A 155 -20.49 -0.12 -5.62
C ALA A 155 -20.87 -0.16 -7.11
N PRO A 156 -20.29 -1.09 -7.90
CA PRO A 156 -20.70 -1.31 -9.28
C PRO A 156 -22.16 -1.77 -9.36
N GLU A 157 -22.89 -1.26 -10.33
CA GLU A 157 -24.15 -1.86 -10.75
C GLU A 157 -23.86 -3.21 -11.42
N THR A 158 -24.42 -4.28 -10.91
CA THR A 158 -24.29 -5.60 -11.54
C THR A 158 -25.65 -6.07 -12.03
N ASN A 159 -25.81 -6.11 -13.36
CA ASN A 159 -26.94 -6.79 -14.02
C ASN A 159 -26.65 -8.29 -14.22
N ASP A 160 -25.52 -8.79 -13.75
CA ASP A 160 -25.09 -10.17 -13.92
C ASP A 160 -25.56 -11.02 -12.75
N VAL A 161 -26.72 -11.66 -12.93
CA VAL A 161 -27.36 -12.54 -11.96
C VAL A 161 -26.45 -13.71 -11.55
N SER A 162 -25.48 -14.07 -12.41
CA SER A 162 -24.48 -15.11 -12.11
C SER A 162 -23.47 -14.68 -11.05
N ARG A 163 -23.25 -13.38 -10.91
CA ARG A 163 -22.37 -12.80 -9.89
C ARG A 163 -23.04 -12.59 -8.54
N GLU A 164 -24.36 -12.47 -8.50
CA GLU A 164 -25.12 -12.43 -7.23
C GLU A 164 -24.92 -13.71 -6.41
N ALA A 165 -24.72 -14.85 -7.07
CA ALA A 165 -24.42 -16.13 -6.42
C ALA A 165 -22.99 -16.24 -5.89
N ILE A 166 -22.06 -15.34 -6.26
CA ILE A 166 -20.63 -15.44 -5.95
C ILE A 166 -20.21 -14.48 -4.82
N GLY A 167 -21.03 -13.49 -4.46
CA GLY A 167 -20.71 -12.57 -3.37
C GLY A 167 -21.32 -11.17 -3.51
N PRO A 168 -21.06 -10.29 -2.56
CA PRO A 168 -21.66 -8.97 -2.48
C PRO A 168 -21.26 -8.06 -3.65
N ARG A 169 -22.11 -7.09 -3.92
CA ARG A 169 -22.02 -6.12 -5.03
C ARG A 169 -20.88 -5.12 -4.86
N GLY A 170 -19.62 -5.54 -5.03
CA GLY A 170 -18.48 -4.65 -5.01
C GLY A 170 -18.04 -4.15 -3.63
N TRP A 171 -18.72 -4.49 -2.54
CA TRP A 171 -18.24 -4.24 -1.19
C TRP A 171 -18.49 -5.41 -0.24
N MET A 172 -17.64 -5.55 0.78
CA MET A 172 -17.80 -6.59 1.80
C MET A 172 -17.26 -6.11 3.15
N HIS A 173 -17.95 -6.52 4.23
CA HIS A 173 -17.48 -6.34 5.60
C HIS A 173 -16.60 -7.52 6.01
N PHE A 174 -15.33 -7.25 6.31
CA PHE A 174 -14.31 -8.26 6.62
C PHE A 174 -14.07 -8.49 8.12
N GLY A 175 -14.66 -7.67 9.00
CA GLY A 175 -14.49 -7.82 10.42
C GLY A 175 -14.30 -6.50 11.18
N PRO A 176 -13.62 -6.50 12.35
CA PRO A 176 -13.42 -5.30 13.14
C PRO A 176 -12.58 -4.24 12.43
N ALA A 177 -12.53 -3.03 13.01
CA ALA A 177 -11.73 -1.93 12.48
C ALA A 177 -10.27 -2.34 12.21
N GLY A 178 -9.77 -1.95 11.05
CA GLY A 178 -8.49 -2.33 10.46
C GLY A 178 -8.57 -3.51 9.49
N ALA A 179 -9.67 -4.29 9.48
CA ALA A 179 -9.81 -5.44 8.58
C ALA A 179 -9.96 -5.01 7.11
N GLY A 180 -10.67 -3.91 6.85
CA GLY A 180 -10.85 -3.37 5.50
C GLY A 180 -9.53 -2.91 4.89
N HIS A 181 -8.80 -2.02 5.56
CA HIS A 181 -7.49 -1.55 5.10
C HIS A 181 -6.44 -2.65 5.07
N PHE A 182 -6.52 -3.66 5.95
CA PHE A 182 -5.65 -4.83 5.86
C PHE A 182 -5.84 -5.59 4.54
N VAL A 183 -7.09 -5.89 4.17
CA VAL A 183 -7.41 -6.56 2.90
C VAL A 183 -7.02 -5.67 1.71
N LYS A 184 -7.24 -4.36 1.79
CA LYS A 184 -6.83 -3.41 0.75
C LYS A 184 -5.31 -3.34 0.60
N MET A 185 -4.55 -3.34 1.68
CA MET A 185 -3.09 -3.35 1.66
C MET A 185 -2.57 -4.58 0.91
N VAL A 186 -3.10 -5.77 1.21
CA VAL A 186 -2.73 -7.01 0.51
C VAL A 186 -3.14 -6.97 -0.97
N HIS A 187 -4.35 -6.44 -1.27
CA HIS A 187 -4.80 -6.22 -2.65
C HIS A 187 -3.76 -5.37 -3.43
N ASN A 188 -3.29 -4.27 -2.86
CA ASN A 188 -2.29 -3.43 -3.51
C ASN A 188 -0.93 -4.11 -3.67
N GLY A 189 -0.52 -4.94 -2.71
CA GLY A 189 0.67 -5.78 -2.87
C GLY A 189 0.55 -6.74 -4.06
N VAL A 190 -0.59 -7.39 -4.21
CA VAL A 190 -0.90 -8.26 -5.36
C VAL A 190 -0.93 -7.47 -6.67
N GLU A 191 -1.54 -6.27 -6.67
CA GLU A 191 -1.57 -5.36 -7.82
C GLU A 191 -0.15 -5.01 -8.30
N TYR A 192 0.80 -4.74 -7.40
CA TYR A 192 2.20 -4.49 -7.75
C TYR A 192 2.81 -5.67 -8.50
N GLY A 193 2.60 -6.90 -8.02
CA GLY A 193 3.09 -8.11 -8.68
C GLY A 193 2.50 -8.34 -10.05
N LEU A 194 1.18 -8.13 -10.20
CA LEU A 194 0.48 -8.27 -11.49
C LEU A 194 0.97 -7.23 -12.51
N MET A 195 1.10 -5.96 -12.11
CA MET A 195 1.61 -4.90 -12.98
C MET A 195 3.04 -5.21 -13.44
N GLN A 196 3.90 -5.68 -12.52
CA GLN A 196 5.27 -6.04 -12.86
C GLN A 196 5.34 -7.21 -13.86
N ALA A 197 4.52 -8.24 -13.65
CA ALA A 197 4.47 -9.38 -14.55
C ALA A 197 4.01 -8.99 -15.98
N TYR A 198 3.01 -8.13 -16.10
CA TYR A 198 2.61 -7.58 -17.40
C TYR A 198 3.74 -6.76 -18.03
N ALA A 199 4.38 -5.87 -17.27
CA ALA A 199 5.45 -5.02 -17.77
C ALA A 199 6.63 -5.85 -18.30
N GLU A 200 7.05 -6.91 -17.60
CA GLU A 200 8.10 -7.82 -18.02
C GLU A 200 7.71 -8.59 -19.30
N GLY A 201 6.44 -9.00 -19.42
CA GLY A 201 5.92 -9.64 -20.62
C GLY A 201 5.95 -8.72 -21.84
N PHE A 202 5.53 -7.46 -21.69
CA PHE A 202 5.57 -6.49 -22.78
C PHE A 202 7.01 -6.04 -23.13
N ASP A 203 7.92 -5.95 -22.16
CA ASP A 203 9.34 -5.69 -22.44
C ASP A 203 9.98 -6.84 -23.26
N LEU A 204 9.55 -8.09 -23.00
CA LEU A 204 9.99 -9.22 -23.82
C LEU A 204 9.49 -9.12 -25.27
N PHE A 205 8.25 -8.65 -25.49
CA PHE A 205 7.73 -8.43 -26.84
C PHE A 205 8.45 -7.29 -27.55
N ASP A 206 8.83 -6.22 -26.86
CA ASP A 206 9.63 -5.13 -27.42
C ASP A 206 11.02 -5.59 -27.89
N LYS A 207 11.58 -6.64 -27.32
CA LYS A 207 12.92 -7.16 -27.63
C LYS A 207 12.91 -8.37 -28.56
N CYS A 208 11.73 -8.88 -28.96
CA CYS A 208 11.66 -10.06 -29.84
C CYS A 208 11.85 -9.69 -31.31
N GLU A 209 12.03 -10.72 -32.16
CA GLU A 209 12.21 -10.56 -33.60
C GLU A 209 10.91 -10.32 -34.39
N TYR A 210 9.75 -10.34 -33.73
CA TYR A 210 8.46 -10.15 -34.38
C TYR A 210 7.99 -8.71 -34.27
N GLU A 211 7.36 -8.18 -35.33
CA GLU A 211 6.66 -6.90 -35.30
C GLU A 211 5.28 -7.09 -34.63
N LEU A 212 5.22 -6.92 -33.32
CA LEU A 212 4.02 -7.14 -32.53
C LEU A 212 3.31 -5.82 -32.20
N ASP A 213 1.99 -5.90 -32.13
CA ASP A 213 1.11 -4.79 -31.70
C ASP A 213 0.65 -5.06 -30.26
N ASN A 214 1.27 -4.39 -29.31
CA ASN A 214 1.03 -4.60 -27.87
C ASN A 214 -0.42 -4.24 -27.48
N ALA A 215 -1.05 -3.25 -28.12
CA ALA A 215 -2.45 -2.93 -27.86
C ALA A 215 -3.35 -4.11 -28.24
N LYS A 216 -3.16 -4.69 -29.43
CA LYS A 216 -3.95 -5.85 -29.89
C LYS A 216 -3.70 -7.09 -29.02
N ILE A 217 -2.46 -7.32 -28.58
CA ILE A 217 -2.15 -8.42 -27.66
C ILE A 217 -2.89 -8.26 -26.34
N ALA A 218 -2.84 -7.06 -25.75
CA ALA A 218 -3.51 -6.77 -24.49
C ALA A 218 -5.05 -6.89 -24.64
N HIS A 219 -5.64 -6.40 -25.73
CA HIS A 219 -7.06 -6.61 -26.03
C HIS A 219 -7.41 -8.08 -26.16
N LEU A 220 -6.61 -8.85 -26.91
CA LEU A 220 -6.83 -10.29 -27.07
C LEU A 220 -6.78 -11.00 -25.72
N TRP A 221 -5.81 -10.68 -24.87
CA TRP A 221 -5.70 -11.26 -23.54
C TRP A 221 -6.88 -10.92 -22.62
N GLY A 222 -7.50 -9.77 -22.82
CA GLY A 222 -8.75 -9.40 -22.17
C GLY A 222 -9.94 -10.30 -22.52
N GLN A 223 -9.88 -11.02 -23.66
CA GLN A 223 -10.96 -11.85 -24.20
C GLN A 223 -10.79 -13.33 -23.86
N GLY A 224 -11.22 -13.72 -22.66
CA GLY A 224 -11.26 -15.15 -22.28
C GLY A 224 -9.93 -15.79 -21.89
N SER A 225 -8.81 -15.09 -21.93
CA SER A 225 -7.54 -15.66 -21.49
C SER A 225 -7.44 -15.78 -19.96
N VAL A 226 -6.55 -16.66 -19.49
CA VAL A 226 -6.31 -16.84 -18.04
C VAL A 226 -5.73 -15.59 -17.39
N VAL A 227 -4.99 -14.78 -18.15
CA VAL A 227 -4.36 -13.54 -17.65
C VAL A 227 -5.25 -12.31 -17.84
N ARG A 228 -6.53 -12.47 -18.20
CA ARG A 228 -7.45 -11.34 -18.31
C ARG A 228 -7.61 -10.62 -16.99
N SER A 229 -7.56 -9.30 -17.02
CA SER A 229 -7.81 -8.45 -15.86
C SER A 229 -8.10 -7.02 -16.32
N TRP A 230 -8.62 -6.20 -15.43
CA TRP A 230 -8.75 -4.77 -15.73
C TRP A 230 -7.39 -4.10 -16.00
N LEU A 231 -6.32 -4.55 -15.35
CA LEU A 231 -4.96 -4.08 -15.64
C LEU A 231 -4.54 -4.37 -17.10
N CYS A 232 -4.96 -5.51 -17.64
CA CYS A 232 -4.72 -5.85 -19.04
C CYS A 232 -5.47 -4.90 -20.01
N GLU A 233 -6.72 -4.57 -19.71
CA GLU A 233 -7.50 -3.57 -20.47
C GLU A 233 -6.87 -2.17 -20.38
N LEU A 234 -6.37 -1.77 -19.20
CA LEU A 234 -5.68 -0.50 -19.02
C LEU A 234 -4.35 -0.47 -19.77
N ALA A 235 -3.63 -1.59 -19.87
CA ALA A 235 -2.43 -1.69 -20.70
C ALA A 235 -2.76 -1.48 -22.18
N ALA A 236 -3.84 -2.08 -22.69
CA ALA A 236 -4.29 -1.86 -24.07
C ALA A 236 -4.54 -0.36 -24.34
N ARG A 237 -5.28 0.31 -23.47
CA ARG A 237 -5.55 1.76 -23.57
C ARG A 237 -4.28 2.62 -23.53
N ALA A 238 -3.29 2.23 -22.71
CA ALA A 238 -2.01 2.93 -22.63
C ALA A 238 -1.24 2.82 -23.96
N PHE A 239 -1.15 1.63 -24.56
CA PHE A 239 -0.51 1.43 -25.85
C PHE A 239 -1.25 2.11 -27.00
N GLU A 240 -2.59 2.21 -26.94
CA GLU A 240 -3.39 2.97 -27.91
C GLU A 240 -3.13 4.48 -27.84
N ALA A 241 -2.93 4.99 -26.62
CA ALA A 241 -2.72 6.43 -26.39
C ALA A 241 -1.28 6.88 -26.69
N ASP A 242 -0.28 6.09 -26.26
CA ASP A 242 1.12 6.50 -26.21
C ASP A 242 2.03 5.71 -27.17
N GLY A 243 1.47 4.72 -27.90
CA GLY A 243 2.23 3.85 -28.82
C GLY A 243 2.89 2.65 -28.14
N ASN A 244 3.36 1.69 -28.94
CA ASN A 244 3.95 0.44 -28.44
C ASN A 244 5.21 0.64 -27.58
N ASP A 245 6.03 1.63 -27.93
CA ASP A 245 7.32 1.88 -27.30
C ASP A 245 7.22 2.80 -26.05
N LEU A 246 6.04 3.39 -25.81
CA LEU A 246 5.77 4.31 -24.70
C LEU A 246 6.84 5.40 -24.52
N HIS A 247 7.50 5.82 -25.61
CA HIS A 247 8.69 6.69 -25.60
C HIS A 247 8.46 8.07 -24.96
N ALA A 248 7.22 8.52 -24.89
CA ALA A 248 6.85 9.78 -24.24
C ALA A 248 6.85 9.69 -22.71
N LEU A 249 6.91 8.48 -22.14
CA LEU A 249 6.90 8.24 -20.71
C LEU A 249 8.31 8.03 -20.15
N THR A 250 8.56 8.56 -18.96
CA THR A 250 9.74 8.18 -18.19
C THR A 250 9.45 6.90 -17.41
N GLY A 251 10.45 6.00 -17.28
CA GLY A 251 10.29 4.77 -16.51
C GLY A 251 10.19 4.95 -14.99
N TYR A 252 9.89 6.15 -14.51
CA TYR A 252 9.78 6.47 -13.08
C TYR A 252 8.43 5.99 -12.52
N THR A 253 8.46 5.11 -11.51
CA THR A 253 7.26 4.57 -10.87
C THR A 253 7.29 4.83 -9.37
N GLU A 254 6.31 5.59 -8.87
CA GLU A 254 6.15 5.82 -7.43
C GLU A 254 5.60 4.58 -6.71
N ASP A 255 5.87 4.55 -5.40
CA ASP A 255 5.19 3.62 -4.50
C ASP A 255 4.45 4.43 -3.42
N SER A 256 3.19 4.08 -3.19
CA SER A 256 2.28 4.73 -2.25
C SER A 256 2.36 4.15 -0.83
N GLY A 257 3.26 3.18 -0.60
CA GLY A 257 3.56 2.59 0.70
C GLY A 257 2.92 1.22 0.94
N GLU A 258 1.80 0.88 0.30
CA GLU A 258 1.06 -0.36 0.59
C GLU A 258 1.86 -1.61 0.23
N GLY A 259 2.65 -1.58 -0.86
CA GLY A 259 3.57 -2.67 -1.20
C GLY A 259 4.61 -2.92 -0.10
N ARG A 260 5.14 -1.85 0.51
CA ARG A 260 6.06 -1.93 1.66
C ARG A 260 5.38 -2.50 2.89
N TRP A 261 4.17 -2.03 3.19
CA TRP A 261 3.41 -2.52 4.35
C TRP A 261 3.04 -3.99 4.19
N THR A 262 2.68 -4.43 2.97
CA THR A 262 2.40 -5.84 2.67
C THR A 262 3.62 -6.72 2.92
N ILE A 263 4.82 -6.30 2.46
CA ILE A 263 6.07 -7.05 2.67
C ILE A 263 6.45 -7.09 4.15
N ALA A 264 6.33 -5.97 4.85
CA ALA A 264 6.61 -5.90 6.29
C ALA A 264 5.69 -6.84 7.07
N GLU A 265 4.38 -6.79 6.80
CA GLU A 265 3.38 -7.66 7.43
C GLU A 265 3.63 -9.14 7.12
N ALA A 266 3.99 -9.45 5.88
CA ALA A 266 4.33 -10.81 5.46
C ALA A 266 5.57 -11.32 6.22
N THR A 267 6.59 -10.46 6.41
CA THR A 267 7.80 -10.77 7.17
C THR A 267 7.49 -11.01 8.64
N ASP A 268 6.65 -10.17 9.25
CA ASP A 268 6.24 -10.29 10.65
C ASP A 268 5.41 -11.57 10.92
N ARG A 269 4.87 -12.20 9.87
CA ARG A 269 4.06 -13.43 9.91
C ARG A 269 4.75 -14.65 9.33
N ASP A 270 6.04 -14.56 8.98
CA ASP A 270 6.80 -15.64 8.34
C ASP A 270 6.18 -16.11 7.00
N VAL A 271 5.53 -15.19 6.25
CA VAL A 271 4.93 -15.48 4.94
C VAL A 271 5.88 -15.02 3.83
N PRO A 272 6.44 -15.92 3.01
CA PRO A 272 7.31 -15.53 1.90
C PRO A 272 6.50 -14.87 0.77
N THR A 273 6.93 -13.67 0.34
CA THR A 273 6.30 -12.89 -0.74
C THR A 273 7.31 -12.47 -1.81
N PRO A 274 7.99 -13.41 -2.49
CA PRO A 274 9.08 -13.09 -3.43
C PRO A 274 8.62 -12.23 -4.60
N VAL A 275 7.44 -12.49 -5.19
CA VAL A 275 6.90 -11.74 -6.32
C VAL A 275 6.58 -10.28 -5.94
N ILE A 276 5.87 -10.07 -4.84
CA ILE A 276 5.53 -8.73 -4.33
C ILE A 276 6.80 -7.97 -3.96
N THR A 277 7.77 -8.65 -3.35
CA THR A 277 9.05 -8.06 -2.97
C THR A 277 9.84 -7.61 -4.21
N ALA A 278 9.95 -8.47 -5.22
CA ALA A 278 10.62 -8.14 -6.48
C ALA A 278 9.97 -6.95 -7.18
N SER A 279 8.65 -6.89 -7.23
CA SER A 279 7.91 -5.77 -7.84
C SER A 279 8.13 -4.43 -7.11
N LEU A 280 8.24 -4.43 -5.78
CA LEU A 280 8.63 -3.23 -5.04
C LEU A 280 10.07 -2.80 -5.39
N TYR A 281 11.02 -3.73 -5.46
CA TYR A 281 12.40 -3.39 -5.83
C TYR A 281 12.48 -2.84 -7.26
N ALA A 282 11.72 -3.37 -8.22
CA ALA A 282 11.64 -2.81 -9.57
C ALA A 282 11.23 -1.33 -9.54
N ARG A 283 10.22 -0.95 -8.74
CA ARG A 283 9.84 0.45 -8.54
C ARG A 283 10.95 1.28 -7.88
N LEU A 284 11.72 0.71 -6.94
CA LEU A 284 12.86 1.41 -6.33
C LEU A 284 13.96 1.65 -7.36
N TYR A 285 14.28 0.67 -8.19
CA TYR A 285 15.27 0.80 -9.27
C TYR A 285 14.83 1.83 -10.32
N SER A 286 13.56 1.88 -10.68
CA SER A 286 13.02 2.86 -11.65
C SER A 286 13.28 4.32 -11.25
N ARG A 287 13.52 4.57 -9.96
CA ARG A 287 13.81 5.90 -9.39
C ARG A 287 15.31 6.20 -9.25
N GLY A 288 16.18 5.41 -9.88
CA GLY A 288 17.62 5.55 -9.78
C GLY A 288 18.23 5.06 -8.46
N ASN A 289 17.45 4.37 -7.61
CA ASN A 289 18.00 3.75 -6.41
C ASN A 289 18.79 2.48 -6.78
N GLY A 290 19.87 2.22 -6.07
CA GLY A 290 20.72 1.06 -6.31
C GLY A 290 21.94 1.30 -7.18
N ASP A 291 22.12 2.48 -7.79
CA ASP A 291 23.30 2.81 -8.59
C ASP A 291 24.63 2.66 -7.83
N TYR A 292 24.61 3.04 -6.55
CA TYR A 292 25.78 2.85 -5.69
C TYR A 292 26.11 1.37 -5.48
N THR A 293 25.10 0.53 -5.30
CA THR A 293 25.25 -0.92 -5.19
C THR A 293 25.91 -1.49 -6.45
N HIS A 294 25.44 -1.10 -7.63
CA HIS A 294 26.03 -1.55 -8.91
C HIS A 294 27.48 -1.07 -9.07
N ARG A 295 27.79 0.16 -8.63
CA ARG A 295 29.19 0.65 -8.63
C ARG A 295 30.08 -0.14 -7.68
N VAL A 296 29.59 -0.51 -6.49
CA VAL A 296 30.33 -1.37 -5.54
C VAL A 296 30.56 -2.74 -6.15
N LEU A 297 29.55 -3.37 -6.77
CA LEU A 297 29.70 -4.66 -7.45
C LEU A 297 30.73 -4.61 -8.55
N ALA A 298 30.70 -3.57 -9.40
CA ALA A 298 31.70 -3.38 -10.47
C ALA A 298 33.12 -3.21 -9.88
N ALA A 299 33.25 -2.41 -8.83
CA ALA A 299 34.54 -2.22 -8.16
C ALA A 299 35.07 -3.53 -7.54
N LEU A 300 34.23 -4.31 -6.85
CA LEU A 300 34.61 -5.59 -6.28
C LEU A 300 35.06 -6.57 -7.35
N ARG A 301 34.31 -6.71 -8.47
CA ARG A 301 34.67 -7.58 -9.59
C ARG A 301 36.01 -7.17 -10.21
N ASN A 302 36.29 -5.88 -10.30
CA ASN A 302 37.58 -5.40 -10.73
C ASN A 302 38.71 -5.80 -9.78
N GLN A 303 38.50 -5.65 -8.46
CA GLN A 303 39.55 -5.93 -7.47
C GLN A 303 39.91 -7.42 -7.36
N PHE A 304 38.93 -8.31 -7.33
CA PHE A 304 39.25 -9.74 -7.19
C PHE A 304 39.50 -10.48 -8.49
N GLY A 305 38.96 -10.01 -9.62
CA GLY A 305 39.03 -10.72 -10.91
C GLY A 305 39.66 -9.93 -12.05
N GLY A 306 40.09 -8.68 -11.82
CA GLY A 306 40.61 -7.79 -12.85
C GLY A 306 39.61 -7.46 -13.96
N HIS A 307 38.29 -7.70 -13.73
CA HIS A 307 37.27 -7.41 -14.73
C HIS A 307 37.23 -5.93 -15.10
N ALA A 308 37.10 -5.64 -16.39
CA ALA A 308 37.03 -4.26 -16.87
C ALA A 308 35.81 -3.54 -16.26
N VAL A 309 36.03 -2.30 -15.81
CA VAL A 309 34.97 -1.39 -15.37
C VAL A 309 34.82 -0.24 -16.35
N GLN A 310 33.57 0.16 -16.59
CA GLN A 310 33.29 1.38 -17.34
C GLN A 310 33.47 2.57 -16.41
N SER A 311 34.33 3.53 -16.79
CA SER A 311 34.55 4.77 -16.05
C SER A 311 33.65 5.87 -16.58
N THR A 312 33.07 6.66 -15.67
CA THR A 312 32.31 7.88 -16.06
C THR A 312 33.27 8.94 -16.67
N SER A 313 32.72 9.85 -17.47
CA SER A 313 33.51 11.01 -17.99
C SER A 313 34.16 11.83 -16.89
N ALA A 314 33.53 11.93 -15.72
CA ALA A 314 34.11 12.62 -14.55
C ALA A 314 35.36 11.90 -13.97
N ALA A 315 35.44 10.58 -14.09
CA ALA A 315 36.60 9.80 -13.65
C ALA A 315 37.79 9.96 -14.59
N LYS A 316 37.55 10.22 -15.88
CA LYS A 316 38.63 10.53 -16.86
C LYS A 316 39.30 11.88 -16.65
N ALA A 317 38.63 12.80 -15.93
CA ALA A 317 39.16 14.15 -15.66
C ALA A 317 39.98 14.25 -14.35
N ARG A 318 40.08 13.21 -13.53
CA ARG A 318 40.93 13.20 -12.34
C ARG A 318 42.37 12.91 -12.74
N PRO A 319 43.35 13.79 -12.42
CA PRO A 319 44.78 13.49 -12.64
C PRO A 319 45.14 12.24 -11.87
N ALA A 320 45.90 11.32 -12.50
CA ALA A 320 46.43 10.15 -11.84
C ALA A 320 47.14 10.57 -10.54
N ALA A 321 46.65 10.07 -9.41
CA ALA A 321 47.31 10.32 -8.12
C ALA A 321 48.77 9.84 -8.26
N SER A 322 49.70 10.75 -8.05
CA SER A 322 51.14 10.49 -8.13
C SER A 322 51.46 9.31 -7.23
N LYS A 323 52.07 8.28 -7.82
CA LYS A 323 52.59 7.13 -7.07
C LYS A 323 53.71 7.64 -6.17
N THR A 324 53.39 7.96 -4.93
CA THR A 324 54.42 8.19 -3.91
C THR A 324 55.18 6.88 -3.70
N LYS A 325 56.47 6.90 -3.95
CA LYS A 325 57.41 5.79 -3.68
C LYS A 325 57.23 5.33 -2.23
N PRO A 326 57.24 4.01 -1.96
CA PRO A 326 57.19 3.53 -0.60
C PRO A 326 58.43 4.02 0.14
N ALA A 327 58.22 4.65 1.30
CA ALA A 327 59.32 5.10 2.22
C ALA A 327 60.11 3.86 2.68
N ALA A 328 61.44 4.02 2.69
CA ALA A 328 62.42 3.03 3.05
C ALA A 328 62.14 2.46 4.46
N LYS A 329 62.27 1.15 4.60
CA LYS A 329 62.12 0.42 5.86
C LYS A 329 63.04 0.96 6.94
N ALA A 330 62.47 1.49 8.03
CA ALA A 330 63.21 1.81 9.25
C ALA A 330 63.64 0.51 9.96
N LYS A 331 64.90 0.48 10.42
CA LYS A 331 65.48 -0.65 11.20
C LYS A 331 64.76 -0.77 12.55
N PRO A 332 64.59 -2.01 13.06
CA PRO A 332 63.95 -2.24 14.36
C PRO A 332 64.85 -1.78 15.51
N ALA A 333 64.31 -0.99 16.43
CA ALA A 333 64.92 -0.60 17.69
C ALA A 333 64.88 -1.76 18.72
N ALA A 334 65.95 -1.81 19.55
CA ALA A 334 66.25 -2.87 20.49
C ALA A 334 65.20 -3.04 21.62
N LYS A 335 65.08 -4.30 22.08
CA LYS A 335 64.20 -4.75 23.16
C LYS A 335 64.59 -4.11 24.49
N ALA A 336 63.65 -3.47 25.19
CA ALA A 336 63.73 -3.17 26.63
C ALA A 336 63.06 -4.28 27.43
N LYS A 337 63.71 -4.69 28.53
CA LYS A 337 63.26 -5.73 29.48
C LYS A 337 62.08 -5.23 30.34
N PRO A 338 61.18 -6.13 30.80
CA PRO A 338 60.10 -5.76 31.69
C PRO A 338 60.52 -5.73 33.16
N ALA A 339 60.04 -4.71 33.90
CA ALA A 339 60.10 -4.67 35.37
C ALA A 339 58.86 -5.35 35.95
N ALA A 340 59.12 -6.21 36.94
CA ALA A 340 58.12 -6.90 37.72
C ALA A 340 57.62 -6.03 38.88
N ASN A 341 56.33 -6.10 39.17
CA ASN A 341 55.71 -5.99 40.50
C ASN A 341 54.20 -6.24 40.27
N GLY A 342 53.70 -7.24 40.75
CA GLY A 342 53.32 -7.91 41.95
C GLY A 342 52.09 -7.30 42.63
N ARG A 343 50.91 -7.93 42.46
CA ARG A 343 50.00 -8.24 43.58
C ARG A 343 48.73 -8.95 43.15
N THR A 344 48.55 -10.08 43.74
CA THR A 344 47.41 -11.00 43.85
C THR A 344 46.08 -10.37 44.19
N ALA A 345 45.00 -10.83 43.53
CA ALA A 345 43.68 -11.06 44.15
C ALA A 345 42.89 -12.11 43.36
N THR A 346 42.63 -13.19 44.03
CA THR A 346 41.79 -14.32 43.66
C THR A 346 40.31 -13.94 43.64
N ALA A 347 39.57 -14.34 42.61
CA ALA A 347 38.13 -14.55 42.72
C ALA A 347 37.70 -15.67 41.76
N THR A 348 37.24 -16.72 42.36
CA THR A 348 36.60 -17.91 41.79
C THR A 348 35.28 -17.56 41.11
N ALA A 349 35.06 -18.03 39.89
CA ALA A 349 33.75 -18.09 39.31
C ALA A 349 33.46 -19.46 38.69
N SER A 350 32.46 -20.08 39.22
CA SER A 350 31.88 -21.38 38.91
C SER A 350 31.19 -21.39 37.53
N ALA A 351 31.51 -22.41 36.75
CA ALA A 351 30.86 -22.71 35.49
C ALA A 351 29.55 -23.49 35.72
N GLY A 352 28.43 -22.92 35.38
CA GLY A 352 27.13 -23.58 35.30
C GLY A 352 26.77 -23.92 33.84
N LYS A 353 26.69 -25.21 33.53
CA LYS A 353 26.18 -25.73 32.25
C LYS A 353 24.64 -25.56 32.16
N PRO A 354 24.07 -25.16 31.04
CA PRO A 354 22.59 -25.22 30.85
C PRO A 354 22.15 -26.63 30.46
N ARG A 355 21.15 -27.12 31.19
CA ARG A 355 20.42 -28.37 30.98
C ARG A 355 19.50 -28.29 29.76
N ALA A 356 19.58 -29.24 28.83
CA ALA A 356 18.64 -29.44 27.73
C ALA A 356 17.24 -29.81 28.26
N ARG A 357 16.21 -29.06 27.85
CA ARG A 357 14.82 -29.44 28.03
C ARG A 357 14.37 -30.28 26.83
N LYS A 358 13.90 -31.49 27.09
CA LYS A 358 13.21 -32.37 26.13
C LYS A 358 11.84 -31.76 25.78
N ALA A 359 11.57 -31.61 24.48
CA ALA A 359 10.25 -31.31 23.94
C ALA A 359 9.43 -32.61 23.90
N SER A 360 8.23 -32.56 24.47
CA SER A 360 7.22 -33.62 24.37
C SER A 360 6.33 -33.37 23.15
N ALA A 361 6.13 -34.41 22.33
CA ALA A 361 5.25 -34.41 21.17
C ALA A 361 3.77 -34.44 21.59
N PRO A 362 2.84 -33.83 20.83
CA PRO A 362 1.40 -33.95 21.05
C PRO A 362 0.83 -35.25 20.47
N PRO A 363 -0.30 -35.78 21.01
CA PRO A 363 -0.85 -37.07 20.61
C PRO A 363 -1.63 -36.99 19.29
N ALA A 364 -1.54 -38.08 18.53
CA ALA A 364 -2.26 -38.33 17.29
C ALA A 364 -3.80 -38.35 17.49
N ARG A 365 -4.52 -37.63 16.66
CA ARG A 365 -6.00 -37.65 16.60
C ARG A 365 -6.45 -38.75 15.63
N ALA A 366 -7.19 -39.71 16.16
CA ALA A 366 -7.78 -40.83 15.43
C ALA A 366 -8.81 -40.35 14.38
N ALA A 367 -8.65 -40.88 13.16
CA ALA A 367 -9.68 -40.80 12.10
C ALA A 367 -10.85 -41.71 12.44
N LYS A 368 -12.07 -41.16 12.53
CA LYS A 368 -13.31 -41.92 12.45
C LYS A 368 -13.90 -41.72 11.06
N GLY A 369 -13.93 -42.79 10.30
CA GLY A 369 -14.66 -42.91 9.06
C GLY A 369 -16.16 -42.82 9.30
N ARG A 370 -16.88 -42.25 8.31
CA ARG A 370 -18.31 -42.49 8.13
C ARG A 370 -18.57 -42.80 6.67
N ALA A 371 -19.09 -44.00 6.46
CA ALA A 371 -19.58 -44.50 5.20
C ALA A 371 -21.03 -44.04 4.95
N SER A 372 -21.35 -43.89 3.67
CA SER A 372 -22.62 -44.12 2.94
C SER A 372 -23.96 -43.59 3.52
N ARG A 373 -24.57 -42.63 2.87
CA ARG A 373 -25.72 -42.84 1.94
C ARG A 373 -25.91 -41.61 1.08
#